data_59057d36a03bb7052cce178e8af251e4
#
_entry.id   59057d36a03bb7052cce178e8af251e4
#
_cell.length_a   1.000
_cell.length_b   1.000
_cell.length_c   1.000
_cell.angle_alpha   90.00
_cell.angle_beta   90.00
_cell.angle_gamma   90.00
#
_symmetry.space_group_name_H-M   'P 1'
#
loop_
_entity.id
_entity.type
_entity.pdbx_description
1 polymer ?
#
loop_
_entity_poly.entity_id
_entity_poly.type
_entity_poly.pdbx_seq_one_letter_code
_entity_poly.pdbx_strand_id
1 'polypeptide(L)'
;IPIGGYNKLIEGLFEEIETKTDVDFFQSEYKDWQKIADRLVFTGAIDEYFDFCFGKLDWRTVSFKTRIENSPNYQGNAVVNYTSHEKPYTRVIEHKHFEMFGQDIYECPKTVVSEEYSTEYKPGMEPYYPVNDDRNNLLVERYRELAHQEGIIFPEELTYMSKEAEWKGASVLFGGRLAEYKYYDMAQIIEKVLPLWRTDDSLLHINFSVWERIYAYFIRLNRFFVLSLHL
;
A
#
# COMPACT_ATOMS: atom_id res chain seq x y z
N ILE A 1 10.59 5.66 -8.85
CA ILE A 1 10.75 5.92 -7.41
C ILE A 1 10.88 7.42 -7.24
N PRO A 2 10.18 8.05 -6.27
CA PRO A 2 10.27 9.49 -6.01
C PRO A 2 11.70 9.92 -5.62
N ILE A 3 12.09 11.13 -6.00
CA ILE A 3 13.36 11.71 -5.55
C ILE A 3 13.31 11.87 -4.02
N GLY A 4 14.28 11.30 -3.32
CA GLY A 4 14.30 11.22 -1.86
C GLY A 4 13.59 10.01 -1.26
N GLY A 5 13.06 9.11 -2.10
CA GLY A 5 12.44 7.85 -1.68
C GLY A 5 10.97 7.96 -1.30
N TYR A 6 10.35 6.81 -1.05
CA TYR A 6 8.94 6.76 -0.68
C TYR A 6 8.65 7.31 0.71
N ASN A 7 9.57 7.18 1.67
CA ASN A 7 9.37 7.71 3.02
C ASN A 7 9.14 9.21 2.99
N LYS A 8 9.97 9.96 2.24
CA LYS A 8 9.81 11.40 2.08
C LYS A 8 8.50 11.78 1.40
N LEU A 9 8.05 10.96 0.44
CA LEU A 9 6.74 11.11 -0.17
C LEU A 9 5.61 10.96 0.85
N ILE A 10 5.67 9.88 1.66
CA ILE A 10 4.65 9.56 2.66
C ILE A 10 4.65 10.61 3.78
N GLU A 11 5.82 11.03 4.26
CA GLU A 11 5.96 12.12 5.23
C GLU A 11 5.28 13.40 4.75
N GLY A 12 5.50 13.80 3.47
CA GLY A 12 4.84 14.96 2.89
C GLY A 12 3.32 14.78 2.76
N LEU A 13 2.84 13.55 2.48
CA LEU A 13 1.41 13.28 2.40
C LEU A 13 0.71 13.35 3.76
N PHE A 14 1.43 13.08 4.85
CA PHE A 14 0.89 13.05 6.21
C PHE A 14 1.28 14.27 7.06
N GLU A 15 1.90 15.31 6.48
CA GLU A 15 2.46 16.45 7.21
C GLU A 15 1.46 17.12 8.19
N GLU A 16 0.17 17.18 7.82
CA GLU A 16 -0.88 17.77 8.65
C GLU A 16 -1.84 16.73 9.26
N ILE A 17 -1.49 15.42 9.18
CA ILE A 17 -2.35 14.35 9.65
C ILE A 17 -1.72 13.69 10.88
N GLU A 18 -2.49 13.56 11.96
CA GLU A 18 -2.03 12.80 13.12
C GLU A 18 -1.75 11.35 12.71
N THR A 19 -0.49 10.95 12.80
CA THR A 19 -0.02 9.62 12.43
C THR A 19 0.53 8.91 13.64
N LYS A 20 0.16 7.65 13.82
CA LYS A 20 0.70 6.77 14.85
C LYS A 20 1.28 5.52 14.21
N THR A 21 2.51 5.18 14.59
CA THR A 21 3.20 3.95 14.18
C THR A 21 3.19 2.93 15.32
N ASP A 22 3.57 1.68 15.01
CA ASP A 22 3.64 0.58 15.98
C ASP A 22 2.31 0.29 16.68
N VAL A 23 1.20 0.49 15.98
CA VAL A 23 -0.16 0.27 16.47
C VAL A 23 -0.78 -0.92 15.74
N ASP A 24 -1.10 -1.97 16.48
CA ASP A 24 -1.96 -3.06 16.02
C ASP A 24 -3.42 -2.66 16.19
N PHE A 25 -4.14 -2.53 15.07
CA PHE A 25 -5.54 -2.10 15.08
C PHE A 25 -6.42 -3.00 15.96
N PHE A 26 -6.26 -4.32 15.87
CA PHE A 26 -7.14 -5.28 16.56
C PHE A 26 -6.81 -5.45 18.03
N GLN A 27 -5.60 -5.07 18.47
CA GLN A 27 -5.15 -5.18 19.86
C GLN A 27 -5.13 -3.83 20.59
N SER A 28 -5.50 -2.76 19.92
CA SER A 28 -5.51 -1.40 20.45
C SER A 28 -6.92 -0.88 20.72
N GLU A 29 -7.01 0.30 21.30
CA GLU A 29 -8.26 1.05 21.47
C GLU A 29 -8.94 1.42 20.13
N TYR A 30 -8.17 1.40 19.03
CA TYR A 30 -8.65 1.73 17.68
C TYR A 30 -9.59 0.67 17.09
N LYS A 31 -9.65 -0.52 17.66
CA LYS A 31 -10.68 -1.51 17.33
C LYS A 31 -12.09 -0.95 17.54
N ASP A 32 -12.26 -0.09 18.55
CA ASP A 32 -13.52 0.62 18.86
C ASP A 32 -13.60 1.97 18.13
N TRP A 33 -13.16 2.02 16.88
CA TRP A 33 -13.00 3.25 16.08
C TRP A 33 -14.26 4.14 16.05
N GLN A 34 -15.46 3.58 16.19
CA GLN A 34 -16.73 4.33 16.23
C GLN A 34 -16.81 5.31 17.40
N LYS A 35 -15.97 5.15 18.42
CA LYS A 35 -15.91 6.07 19.57
C LYS A 35 -15.08 7.33 19.27
N ILE A 36 -14.26 7.27 18.20
CA ILE A 36 -13.23 8.28 17.91
C ILE A 36 -13.34 8.88 16.50
N ALA A 37 -14.07 8.23 15.59
CA ALA A 37 -14.21 8.68 14.20
C ALA A 37 -15.61 8.36 13.65
N ASP A 38 -16.07 9.18 12.69
CA ASP A 38 -17.32 8.96 11.98
C ASP A 38 -17.19 7.90 10.87
N ARG A 39 -15.99 7.73 10.34
CA ARG A 39 -15.69 6.83 9.20
C ARG A 39 -14.34 6.16 9.37
N LEU A 40 -14.25 4.92 8.89
CA LEU A 40 -13.03 4.12 8.84
C LEU A 40 -12.65 3.81 7.39
N VAL A 41 -11.41 4.09 7.00
CA VAL A 41 -10.78 3.48 5.83
C VAL A 41 -9.87 2.36 6.33
N PHE A 42 -10.25 1.12 6.07
CA PHE A 42 -9.49 -0.04 6.50
C PHE A 42 -8.68 -0.59 5.34
N THR A 43 -7.36 -0.73 5.53
CA THR A 43 -6.42 -1.23 4.53
C THR A 43 -5.71 -2.51 4.94
N GLY A 44 -6.03 -3.06 6.13
CA GLY A 44 -5.55 -4.35 6.61
C GLY A 44 -6.19 -5.55 5.90
N ALA A 45 -5.84 -6.75 6.31
CA ALA A 45 -6.34 -7.97 5.67
C ALA A 45 -7.84 -8.18 5.94
N ILE A 46 -8.60 -8.45 4.87
CA ILE A 46 -10.06 -8.61 4.94
C ILE A 46 -10.47 -9.78 5.84
N ASP A 47 -9.75 -10.89 5.78
CA ASP A 47 -10.03 -12.07 6.61
C ASP A 47 -9.77 -11.81 8.10
N GLU A 48 -8.75 -11.02 8.42
CA GLU A 48 -8.43 -10.62 9.80
C GLU A 48 -9.49 -9.68 10.36
N TYR A 49 -10.03 -8.75 9.57
CA TYR A 49 -11.12 -7.89 10.00
C TYR A 49 -12.34 -8.67 10.49
N PHE A 50 -12.63 -9.78 9.86
CA PHE A 50 -13.72 -10.69 10.22
C PHE A 50 -13.28 -11.88 11.10
N ASP A 51 -12.16 -11.73 11.82
CA ASP A 51 -11.64 -12.74 12.76
C ASP A 51 -11.52 -14.14 12.13
N PHE A 52 -11.14 -14.17 10.84
CA PHE A 52 -10.93 -15.40 10.05
C PHE A 52 -12.15 -16.35 10.03
N CYS A 53 -13.38 -15.83 10.14
CA CYS A 53 -14.61 -16.63 10.31
C CYS A 53 -14.87 -17.64 9.17
N PHE A 54 -14.33 -17.41 7.98
CA PHE A 54 -14.37 -18.37 6.86
C PHE A 54 -13.03 -19.09 6.62
N GLY A 55 -12.01 -18.79 7.41
CA GLY A 55 -10.65 -19.28 7.26
C GLY A 55 -9.68 -18.24 6.69
N LYS A 56 -8.39 -18.52 6.80
CA LYS A 56 -7.33 -17.60 6.37
C LYS A 56 -7.12 -17.64 4.86
N LEU A 57 -6.90 -16.45 4.31
CA LEU A 57 -6.41 -16.25 2.96
C LEU A 57 -4.91 -16.52 2.90
N ASP A 58 -4.45 -17.09 1.80
CA ASP A 58 -3.04 -17.41 1.62
C ASP A 58 -2.29 -16.25 0.94
N TRP A 59 -1.07 -16.04 1.38
CA TRP A 59 -0.20 -14.99 0.87
C TRP A 59 1.16 -15.56 0.48
N ARG A 60 1.84 -14.86 -0.42
CA ARG A 60 3.27 -15.00 -0.66
C ARG A 60 3.98 -13.81 -0.06
N THR A 61 5.22 -14.05 0.38
CA THR A 61 6.09 -12.99 0.88
C THR A 61 7.46 -13.03 0.21
N VAL A 62 8.26 -12.02 0.45
CA VAL A 62 9.65 -11.95 0.00
C VAL A 62 10.56 -11.71 1.19
N SER A 63 11.77 -12.21 1.09
CA SER A 63 12.87 -11.90 2.00
C SER A 63 14.07 -11.40 1.23
N PHE A 64 14.89 -10.59 1.86
CA PHE A 64 16.04 -9.98 1.23
C PHE A 64 17.34 -10.37 1.94
N LYS A 65 18.37 -10.66 1.15
CA LYS A 65 19.76 -10.75 1.62
C LYS A 65 20.52 -9.57 1.07
N THR A 66 20.78 -8.59 1.92
CA THR A 66 21.48 -7.37 1.55
C THR A 66 22.93 -7.43 1.96
N ARG A 67 23.83 -7.00 1.08
CA ARG A 67 25.27 -6.92 1.30
C ARG A 67 25.88 -5.69 0.65
N ILE A 68 27.07 -5.31 1.12
CA ILE A 68 27.89 -4.27 0.52
C ILE A 68 28.95 -4.95 -0.35
N GLU A 69 29.00 -4.55 -1.63
CA GLU A 69 30.02 -4.97 -2.58
C GLU A 69 31.14 -3.92 -2.67
N ASN A 70 32.38 -4.39 -2.70
CA ASN A 70 33.58 -3.54 -2.90
C ASN A 70 33.81 -3.30 -4.40
N SER A 71 32.76 -2.85 -5.08
CA SER A 71 32.75 -2.52 -6.49
C SER A 71 31.92 -1.28 -6.71
N PRO A 72 32.28 -0.33 -7.56
CA PRO A 72 31.46 0.84 -7.87
C PRO A 72 30.22 0.49 -8.68
N ASN A 73 30.20 -0.67 -9.34
CA ASN A 73 29.11 -1.14 -10.18
C ASN A 73 29.12 -2.68 -10.19
N TYR A 74 28.08 -3.30 -9.69
CA TYR A 74 27.96 -4.76 -9.59
C TYR A 74 27.32 -5.38 -10.83
N GLN A 75 26.17 -4.83 -11.28
CA GLN A 75 25.40 -5.38 -12.39
C GLN A 75 25.02 -4.36 -13.47
N GLY A 76 25.25 -3.08 -13.26
CA GLY A 76 25.00 -2.02 -14.24
C GLY A 76 23.53 -1.59 -14.39
N ASN A 77 22.62 -2.16 -13.62
CA ASN A 77 21.20 -1.86 -13.61
C ASN A 77 20.63 -1.89 -12.19
N ALA A 78 19.59 -1.10 -11.94
CA ALA A 78 18.91 -1.10 -10.65
C ALA A 78 18.31 -2.47 -10.32
N VAL A 79 17.74 -3.17 -11.30
CA VAL A 79 17.06 -4.46 -11.08
C VAL A 79 17.36 -5.43 -12.21
N VAL A 80 17.76 -6.65 -11.84
CA VAL A 80 17.90 -7.80 -12.76
C VAL A 80 17.05 -8.94 -12.24
N ASN A 81 16.09 -9.43 -13.04
CA ASN A 81 15.26 -10.57 -12.72
C ASN A 81 15.89 -11.88 -13.23
N TYR A 82 15.76 -12.93 -12.46
CA TYR A 82 16.26 -14.27 -12.76
C TYR A 82 15.11 -15.25 -12.89
N THR A 83 15.03 -15.94 -14.01
CA THR A 83 13.98 -16.93 -14.31
C THR A 83 14.51 -18.38 -14.27
N SER A 84 15.81 -18.57 -14.08
CA SER A 84 16.45 -19.89 -14.04
C SER A 84 16.21 -20.58 -12.69
N HIS A 85 15.86 -21.85 -12.72
CA HIS A 85 15.77 -22.70 -11.52
C HIS A 85 17.11 -22.90 -10.77
N GLU A 86 18.23 -22.62 -11.43
CA GLU A 86 19.57 -22.70 -10.80
C GLU A 86 19.81 -21.57 -9.80
N LYS A 87 19.06 -20.48 -9.89
CA LYS A 87 19.16 -19.34 -8.97
C LYS A 87 18.06 -19.44 -7.91
N PRO A 88 18.41 -19.41 -6.62
CA PRO A 88 17.44 -19.49 -5.54
C PRO A 88 16.70 -18.16 -5.28
N TYR A 89 17.16 -17.05 -5.87
CA TYR A 89 16.56 -15.73 -5.79
C TYR A 89 15.88 -15.36 -7.11
N THR A 90 14.84 -14.59 -7.02
CA THR A 90 14.05 -14.13 -8.17
C THR A 90 14.58 -12.85 -8.79
N ARG A 91 15.35 -12.07 -8.00
CA ARG A 91 15.78 -10.74 -8.38
C ARG A 91 17.05 -10.33 -7.63
N VAL A 92 17.87 -9.54 -8.30
CA VAL A 92 18.98 -8.80 -7.67
C VAL A 92 18.74 -7.31 -7.88
N ILE A 93 18.84 -6.55 -6.80
CA ILE A 93 18.65 -5.11 -6.77
C ILE A 93 20.00 -4.46 -6.43
N GLU A 94 20.51 -3.58 -7.30
CA GLU A 94 21.65 -2.73 -7.01
C GLU A 94 21.16 -1.31 -6.74
N HIS A 95 21.14 -0.93 -5.48
CA HIS A 95 20.41 0.24 -4.99
C HIS A 95 20.91 1.58 -5.54
N LYS A 96 22.21 1.71 -5.81
CA LYS A 96 22.78 2.97 -6.31
C LYS A 96 22.24 3.42 -7.69
N HIS A 97 21.70 2.49 -8.48
CA HIS A 97 21.13 2.82 -9.79
C HIS A 97 19.70 3.37 -9.75
N PHE A 98 19.12 3.53 -8.56
CA PHE A 98 17.88 4.27 -8.41
C PHE A 98 18.16 5.77 -8.33
N GLU A 99 17.53 6.56 -9.19
CA GLU A 99 17.71 8.02 -9.28
C GLU A 99 17.42 8.77 -7.97
N MET A 100 16.71 8.14 -7.05
CA MET A 100 16.33 8.72 -5.75
C MET A 100 17.53 9.16 -4.89
N PHE A 101 18.71 8.59 -5.11
CA PHE A 101 19.91 8.91 -4.35
C PHE A 101 20.73 10.07 -4.92
N GLY A 102 20.34 10.62 -6.09
CA GLY A 102 21.08 11.67 -6.77
C GLY A 102 22.33 11.15 -7.51
N GLN A 103 23.07 12.07 -8.13
CA GLN A 103 24.21 11.70 -8.98
C GLN A 103 25.48 11.38 -8.17
N ASP A 104 25.66 12.00 -7.02
CA ASP A 104 26.88 11.86 -6.21
C ASP A 104 27.11 10.42 -5.73
N ILE A 105 26.04 9.61 -5.64
CA ILE A 105 26.17 8.21 -5.24
C ILE A 105 27.03 7.38 -6.20
N TYR A 106 27.10 7.79 -7.48
CA TYR A 106 27.91 7.07 -8.48
C TYR A 106 29.42 7.21 -8.28
N GLU A 107 29.86 8.22 -7.54
CA GLU A 107 31.28 8.39 -7.15
C GLU A 107 31.68 7.44 -6.03
N CYS A 108 30.71 6.84 -5.31
CA CYS A 108 31.03 5.89 -4.24
C CYS A 108 31.68 4.61 -4.81
N PRO A 109 32.85 4.20 -4.29
CA PRO A 109 33.60 3.03 -4.77
C PRO A 109 32.93 1.70 -4.37
N LYS A 110 31.83 1.73 -3.61
CA LYS A 110 31.06 0.58 -3.14
C LYS A 110 29.62 0.69 -3.58
N THR A 111 28.94 -0.45 -3.63
CA THR A 111 27.51 -0.52 -3.90
C THR A 111 26.78 -1.44 -2.93
N VAL A 112 25.48 -1.20 -2.72
CA VAL A 112 24.61 -2.07 -1.93
C VAL A 112 23.80 -2.94 -2.88
N VAL A 113 23.82 -4.24 -2.64
CA VAL A 113 23.13 -5.24 -3.44
C VAL A 113 22.19 -6.06 -2.56
N SER A 114 20.94 -6.22 -2.98
CA SER A 114 19.95 -7.09 -2.32
C SER A 114 19.51 -8.19 -3.26
N GLU A 115 19.56 -9.43 -2.79
CA GLU A 115 18.94 -10.60 -3.43
C GLU A 115 17.55 -10.81 -2.85
N GLU A 116 16.52 -10.88 -3.71
CA GLU A 116 15.14 -11.12 -3.32
C GLU A 116 14.78 -12.59 -3.45
N TYR A 117 14.24 -13.18 -2.38
CA TYR A 117 13.77 -14.56 -2.32
C TYR A 117 12.27 -14.59 -2.11
N SER A 118 11.53 -15.20 -3.04
CA SER A 118 10.09 -15.46 -2.87
C SER A 118 9.90 -16.68 -1.96
N THR A 119 9.11 -16.50 -0.91
CA THR A 119 8.82 -17.53 0.09
C THR A 119 7.34 -17.62 0.42
N GLU A 120 6.93 -18.69 1.06
CA GLU A 120 5.59 -18.79 1.64
C GLU A 120 5.47 -17.84 2.82
N TYR A 121 4.31 -17.21 2.92
CA TYR A 121 3.97 -16.37 4.06
C TYR A 121 3.82 -17.19 5.32
N LYS A 122 4.32 -16.66 6.44
CA LYS A 122 4.08 -17.18 7.79
C LYS A 122 3.66 -16.03 8.70
N PRO A 123 2.88 -16.29 9.76
CA PRO A 123 2.51 -15.27 10.74
C PRO A 123 3.72 -14.46 11.24
N GLY A 124 3.61 -13.15 11.24
CA GLY A 124 4.70 -12.23 11.60
C GLY A 124 5.58 -11.79 10.42
N MET A 125 5.29 -12.27 9.20
CA MET A 125 5.90 -11.75 7.96
C MET A 125 4.93 -10.78 7.28
N GLU A 126 5.47 -9.97 6.34
CA GLU A 126 4.66 -9.09 5.51
C GLU A 126 3.96 -9.89 4.38
N PRO A 127 2.63 -9.72 4.19
CA PRO A 127 1.88 -10.33 3.09
C PRO A 127 2.06 -9.49 1.80
N TYR A 128 2.95 -9.92 0.90
CA TYR A 128 3.26 -9.16 -0.31
C TYR A 128 2.32 -9.43 -1.47
N TYR A 129 1.98 -10.70 -1.71
CA TYR A 129 1.23 -11.11 -2.90
C TYR A 129 0.10 -12.04 -2.53
N PRO A 130 -1.15 -11.77 -2.97
CA PRO A 130 -2.26 -12.70 -2.80
C PRO A 130 -2.03 -13.96 -3.64
N VAL A 131 -2.47 -15.11 -3.14
CA VAL A 131 -2.47 -16.38 -3.87
C VAL A 131 -3.79 -16.52 -4.62
N ASN A 132 -3.75 -16.33 -5.94
CA ASN A 132 -4.92 -16.37 -6.81
C ASN A 132 -5.21 -17.79 -7.30
N ASP A 133 -5.69 -18.65 -6.41
CA ASP A 133 -6.23 -19.98 -6.73
C ASP A 133 -7.73 -20.02 -6.48
N ASP A 134 -8.38 -21.11 -6.92
CA ASP A 134 -9.84 -21.27 -6.81
C ASP A 134 -10.33 -21.22 -5.36
N ARG A 135 -9.55 -21.79 -4.42
CA ARG A 135 -9.87 -21.77 -2.99
C ARG A 135 -9.88 -20.34 -2.43
N ASN A 136 -8.81 -19.60 -2.67
CA ASN A 136 -8.67 -18.24 -2.15
C ASN A 136 -9.62 -17.27 -2.84
N ASN A 137 -9.86 -17.44 -4.14
CA ASN A 137 -10.83 -16.62 -4.88
C ASN A 137 -12.25 -16.81 -4.32
N LEU A 138 -12.68 -18.06 -4.08
CA LEU A 138 -13.97 -18.33 -3.46
C LEU A 138 -14.06 -17.78 -2.04
N LEU A 139 -12.96 -17.87 -1.28
CA LEU A 139 -12.91 -17.38 0.10
C LEU A 139 -13.03 -15.87 0.17
N VAL A 140 -12.33 -15.14 -0.71
CA VAL A 140 -12.42 -13.67 -0.74
C VAL A 140 -13.80 -13.19 -1.18
N GLU A 141 -14.46 -13.89 -2.13
CA GLU A 141 -15.85 -13.57 -2.49
C GLU A 141 -16.78 -13.66 -1.28
N ARG A 142 -16.67 -14.70 -0.45
CA ARG A 142 -17.45 -14.84 0.79
C ARG A 142 -17.19 -13.71 1.78
N TYR A 143 -15.95 -13.29 1.93
CA TYR A 143 -15.62 -12.13 2.78
C TYR A 143 -16.19 -10.83 2.23
N ARG A 144 -16.17 -10.63 0.91
CA ARG A 144 -16.77 -9.46 0.28
C ARG A 144 -18.29 -9.43 0.45
N GLU A 145 -18.95 -10.58 0.31
CA GLU A 145 -20.40 -10.70 0.58
C GLU A 145 -20.72 -10.34 2.03
N LEU A 146 -19.93 -10.84 2.99
CA LEU A 146 -20.10 -10.49 4.42
C LEU A 146 -19.87 -8.97 4.65
N ALA A 147 -18.84 -8.39 4.04
CA ALA A 147 -18.59 -6.96 4.11
C ALA A 147 -19.80 -6.14 3.63
N HIS A 148 -20.39 -6.50 2.48
CA HIS A 148 -21.60 -5.84 1.97
C HIS A 148 -22.81 -6.00 2.91
N GLN A 149 -22.99 -7.18 3.52
CA GLN A 149 -24.06 -7.40 4.50
C GLN A 149 -23.92 -6.51 5.74
N GLU A 150 -22.68 -6.17 6.11
CA GLU A 150 -22.37 -5.25 7.22
C GLU A 150 -22.33 -3.77 6.80
N GLY A 151 -22.69 -3.46 5.54
CA GLY A 151 -22.71 -2.09 5.02
C GLY A 151 -21.31 -1.51 4.74
N ILE A 152 -20.29 -2.36 4.61
CA ILE A 152 -18.94 -1.99 4.22
C ILE A 152 -18.87 -1.90 2.70
N ILE A 153 -18.23 -0.87 2.18
CA ILE A 153 -18.10 -0.61 0.74
C ILE A 153 -16.63 -0.73 0.28
N PHE A 154 -16.47 -0.90 -1.03
CA PHE A 154 -15.17 -0.94 -1.70
C PHE A 154 -15.02 0.27 -2.65
N PRO A 155 -13.79 0.64 -3.06
CA PRO A 155 -13.56 1.84 -3.86
C PRO A 155 -14.36 1.89 -5.18
N GLU A 156 -14.63 0.73 -5.80
CA GLU A 156 -15.45 0.63 -7.01
C GLU A 156 -16.92 0.99 -6.81
N GLU A 157 -17.40 1.02 -5.57
CA GLU A 157 -18.79 1.32 -5.24
C GLU A 157 -19.02 2.79 -4.90
N LEU A 158 -17.96 3.55 -4.73
CA LEU A 158 -18.05 4.99 -4.51
C LEU A 158 -18.58 5.67 -5.78
N THR A 159 -19.60 6.50 -5.63
CA THR A 159 -20.13 7.32 -6.71
C THR A 159 -19.54 8.71 -6.66
N TYR A 160 -19.13 9.21 -7.84
CA TYR A 160 -18.56 10.54 -8.03
C TYR A 160 -19.66 11.50 -8.44
N MET A 161 -20.36 12.07 -7.48
CA MET A 161 -21.28 13.17 -7.72
C MET A 161 -20.82 14.37 -6.92
N SER A 162 -20.31 15.40 -7.62
CA SER A 162 -20.00 16.74 -7.11
C SER A 162 -19.34 16.85 -5.74
N LYS A 163 -18.08 17.24 -5.70
CA LYS A 163 -17.29 17.71 -4.56
C LYS A 163 -16.84 16.72 -3.48
N GLU A 164 -17.54 15.62 -3.22
CA GLU A 164 -17.12 14.61 -2.24
C GLU A 164 -17.50 13.20 -2.75
N ALA A 165 -16.63 12.21 -2.48
CA ALA A 165 -16.97 10.82 -2.73
C ALA A 165 -18.18 10.45 -1.84
N GLU A 166 -19.27 10.01 -2.45
CA GLU A 166 -20.46 9.61 -1.72
C GLU A 166 -20.30 8.19 -1.20
N TRP A 167 -20.27 8.06 0.12
CA TRP A 167 -20.16 6.77 0.81
C TRP A 167 -21.49 6.00 0.89
N LYS A 168 -22.55 6.50 0.23
CA LYS A 168 -23.88 5.87 0.22
C LYS A 168 -24.41 5.49 1.61
N GLY A 169 -24.06 6.27 2.63
CA GLY A 169 -24.41 5.99 4.02
C GLY A 169 -23.50 4.99 4.75
N ALA A 170 -22.52 4.41 4.07
CA ALA A 170 -21.53 3.54 4.73
C ALA A 170 -20.63 4.32 5.66
N SER A 171 -20.18 3.67 6.73
CA SER A 171 -19.18 4.21 7.66
C SER A 171 -17.81 3.54 7.51
N VAL A 172 -17.71 2.45 6.76
CA VAL A 172 -16.48 1.70 6.54
C VAL A 172 -16.22 1.54 5.04
N LEU A 173 -15.00 1.85 4.62
CA LEU A 173 -14.46 1.60 3.29
C LEU A 173 -13.28 0.64 3.40
N PHE A 174 -13.35 -0.49 2.73
CA PHE A 174 -12.19 -1.35 2.53
C PHE A 174 -11.45 -0.93 1.27
N GLY A 175 -10.13 -0.74 1.36
CA GLY A 175 -9.31 -0.37 0.22
C GLY A 175 -7.88 -0.84 0.34
N GLY A 176 -7.21 -0.90 -0.79
CA GLY A 176 -5.81 -1.31 -0.86
C GLY A 176 -5.60 -2.82 -0.97
N ARG A 177 -4.34 -3.20 -1.05
CA ARG A 177 -3.89 -4.54 -1.41
C ARG A 177 -4.45 -5.64 -0.50
N LEU A 178 -4.45 -5.44 0.81
CA LEU A 178 -4.83 -6.45 1.78
C LEU A 178 -6.35 -6.56 1.94
N ALA A 179 -7.05 -5.42 2.05
CA ALA A 179 -8.49 -5.40 2.22
C ALA A 179 -9.24 -5.82 0.95
N GLU A 180 -8.69 -5.56 -0.24
CA GLU A 180 -9.28 -5.98 -1.51
C GLU A 180 -8.79 -7.37 -1.97
N TYR A 181 -7.78 -7.92 -1.31
CA TYR A 181 -7.08 -9.15 -1.71
C TYR A 181 -6.64 -9.11 -3.18
N LYS A 182 -6.04 -8.00 -3.60
CA LYS A 182 -5.59 -7.75 -4.97
C LYS A 182 -4.14 -7.26 -5.00
N TYR A 183 -3.43 -7.64 -6.05
CA TYR A 183 -2.12 -7.07 -6.30
C TYR A 183 -2.26 -5.66 -6.86
N TYR A 184 -1.64 -4.71 -6.19
CA TYR A 184 -1.47 -3.34 -6.66
C TYR A 184 -0.02 -2.90 -6.45
N ASP A 185 0.56 -2.19 -7.40
CA ASP A 185 1.74 -1.38 -7.16
C ASP A 185 1.35 0.01 -6.63
N MET A 186 2.35 0.80 -6.25
CA MET A 186 2.12 2.15 -5.70
C MET A 186 1.39 3.07 -6.69
N ALA A 187 1.74 2.99 -7.98
CA ALA A 187 1.13 3.83 -9.02
C ALA A 187 -0.36 3.47 -9.21
N GLN A 188 -0.68 2.18 -9.23
CA GLN A 188 -2.06 1.69 -9.36
C GLN A 188 -2.94 2.10 -8.16
N ILE A 189 -2.40 2.05 -6.94
CA ILE A 189 -3.13 2.53 -5.75
C ILE A 189 -3.40 4.02 -5.85
N ILE A 190 -2.38 4.83 -6.20
CA ILE A 190 -2.53 6.27 -6.37
C ILE A 190 -3.55 6.58 -7.46
N GLU A 191 -3.45 5.92 -8.61
CA GLU A 191 -4.38 6.09 -9.73
C GLU A 191 -5.83 5.74 -9.33
N LYS A 192 -6.00 4.68 -8.55
CA LYS A 192 -7.32 4.24 -8.07
C LYS A 192 -7.93 5.21 -7.07
N VAL A 193 -7.11 5.83 -6.23
CA VAL A 193 -7.56 6.75 -5.17
C VAL A 193 -7.78 8.16 -5.69
N LEU A 194 -6.96 8.67 -6.61
CA LEU A 194 -7.06 10.03 -7.14
C LEU A 194 -8.45 10.41 -7.69
N PRO A 195 -9.17 9.56 -8.44
CA PRO A 195 -10.52 9.89 -8.92
C PRO A 195 -11.54 10.04 -7.78
N LEU A 196 -11.33 9.40 -6.63
CA LEU A 196 -12.22 9.52 -5.46
C LEU A 196 -12.30 10.96 -4.92
N TRP A 197 -11.42 11.83 -5.40
CA TRP A 197 -11.16 13.16 -4.88
C TRP A 197 -11.21 14.27 -5.94
N ARG A 198 -11.72 14.00 -7.13
CA ARG A 198 -11.97 15.03 -8.12
C ARG A 198 -13.03 15.97 -7.60
N THR A 199 -12.59 17.02 -6.95
CA THR A 199 -13.41 18.20 -6.69
C THR A 199 -13.38 19.06 -7.92
N ASP A 200 -14.58 19.39 -8.44
CA ASP A 200 -14.92 20.51 -9.32
C ASP A 200 -13.91 20.93 -10.42
N ASP A 201 -14.34 20.90 -11.68
CA ASP A 201 -13.58 21.37 -12.86
C ASP A 201 -13.09 22.83 -12.76
N SER A 202 -13.64 23.62 -11.84
CA SER A 202 -13.22 25.01 -11.62
C SER A 202 -11.81 25.16 -11.02
N LEU A 203 -11.24 24.10 -10.42
CA LEU A 203 -9.88 24.08 -9.90
C LEU A 203 -8.85 23.60 -10.94
N LEU A 204 -9.28 23.15 -12.12
CA LEU A 204 -8.39 22.72 -13.21
C LEU A 204 -7.59 23.88 -13.83
N HIS A 205 -7.94 25.13 -13.58
CA HIS A 205 -7.17 26.32 -14.00
C HIS A 205 -6.03 26.70 -13.05
N ILE A 206 -5.92 26.06 -11.90
CA ILE A 206 -4.75 26.20 -11.05
C ILE A 206 -3.79 25.08 -11.45
N ASN A 207 -2.61 25.47 -11.92
CA ASN A 207 -1.50 24.56 -12.26
C ASN A 207 -0.92 23.88 -11.00
N PHE A 208 -1.77 23.14 -10.28
CA PHE A 208 -1.28 22.31 -9.18
C PHE A 208 -0.50 21.14 -9.74
N SER A 209 0.72 20.97 -9.25
CA SER A 209 1.48 19.74 -9.47
C SER A 209 0.66 18.54 -8.97
N VAL A 210 0.95 17.35 -9.44
CA VAL A 210 0.31 16.09 -8.93
C VAL A 210 0.43 16.02 -7.40
N TRP A 211 1.48 16.61 -6.85
CA TRP A 211 1.78 16.70 -5.43
C TRP A 211 0.80 17.58 -4.63
N GLU A 212 0.45 18.73 -5.15
CA GLU A 212 -0.51 19.62 -4.51
C GLU A 212 -1.93 19.06 -4.51
N ARG A 213 -2.25 18.19 -5.50
CA ARG A 213 -3.53 17.47 -5.56
C ARG A 213 -3.60 16.35 -4.53
N ILE A 214 -2.51 15.60 -4.34
CA ILE A 214 -2.38 14.60 -3.30
C ILE A 214 -2.40 15.27 -1.92
N TYR A 215 -1.75 16.43 -1.77
CA TYR A 215 -1.70 17.22 -0.55
C TYR A 215 -3.07 17.80 -0.14
N ALA A 216 -3.82 18.39 -1.09
CA ALA A 216 -5.17 18.89 -0.84
C ALA A 216 -6.15 17.78 -0.41
N TYR A 217 -5.85 16.53 -0.72
CA TYR A 217 -6.57 15.35 -0.33
C TYR A 217 -6.48 15.07 1.18
N PHE A 218 -5.28 15.10 1.75
CA PHE A 218 -5.06 14.79 3.15
C PHE A 218 -5.51 15.91 4.11
N ILE A 219 -5.44 17.16 3.69
CA ILE A 219 -5.88 18.33 4.50
C ILE A 219 -7.39 18.30 4.80
N ARG A 220 -8.23 17.78 3.89
CA ARG A 220 -9.68 17.67 4.12
C ARG A 220 -10.08 16.48 4.98
N LEU A 221 -9.17 15.58 5.30
CA LEU A 221 -9.39 14.39 6.11
C LEU A 221 -9.36 14.63 7.63
N ASN A 222 -9.45 15.85 8.11
CA ASN A 222 -9.45 16.18 9.55
C ASN A 222 -10.49 15.43 10.43
N ARG A 223 -11.17 14.42 9.88
CA ARG A 223 -12.10 13.52 10.56
C ARG A 223 -11.97 12.04 10.14
N PHE A 224 -10.88 11.66 9.48
CA PHE A 224 -10.66 10.28 9.03
C PHE A 224 -9.44 9.66 9.70
N PHE A 225 -9.60 8.47 10.20
CA PHE A 225 -8.49 7.62 10.66
C PHE A 225 -8.05 6.73 9.50
N VAL A 226 -6.81 6.87 9.04
CA VAL A 226 -6.17 5.91 8.14
C VAL A 226 -5.31 5.02 9.01
N LEU A 227 -5.75 3.80 9.25
CA LEU A 227 -5.03 2.80 10.03
C LEU A 227 -4.48 1.72 9.12
N SER A 228 -3.21 1.47 9.31
CA SER A 228 -2.33 0.43 8.79
C SER A 228 -1.35 0.89 7.73
N LEU A 229 -0.20 1.32 8.17
CA LEU A 229 1.04 1.17 7.44
C LEU A 229 1.93 0.25 8.28
N HIS A 230 1.96 -1.03 7.94
CA HIS A 230 3.11 -1.85 8.25
C HIS A 230 4.15 -1.52 7.18
N LEU A 231 5.18 -0.79 7.58
CA LEU A 231 6.42 -0.59 6.83
C LEU A 231 7.44 -1.65 7.23
#